data_24f65c275f0385a89f1a084688db9cc0
#
_entry.id   24f65c275f0385a89f1a084688db9cc0
#
_cell.length_a   1.000
_cell.length_b   1.000
_cell.length_c   1.000
_cell.angle_alpha   90.00
_cell.angle_beta   90.00
_cell.angle_gamma   90.00
#
_symmetry.space_group_name_H-M   'P 1'
#
loop_
_entity.id
_entity.type
_entity.pdbx_description
1 polymer ?
#
loop_
_entity_poly.entity_id
_entity_poly.type
_entity_poly.pdbx_seq_one_letter_code
_entity_poly.pdbx_strand_id
1 'polypeptide(L)'
;DRDLHDTEKKNLQNREKKPEGLRLLGIEIDQRTSSTMERILRTHFPESPIVLRRGKFQNVDPGAQFGALVSNPPYGLRSGTEADITPLYTDLGAFLRRHLKEGVAGIYTANHTAAACFGGSEKSSLPLLNGSLEGRLYRVAPHQTA
;
A
#
# COMPACT_ATOMS: atom_id res chain seq x y z
N ASP A 1 10.38 -28.08 9.38
CA ASP A 1 11.74 -27.71 8.99
C ASP A 1 12.17 -26.46 9.74
N ARG A 2 12.42 -26.64 11.06
CA ARG A 2 12.86 -25.53 11.93
C ARG A 2 14.23 -25.00 11.52
N ASP A 3 15.13 -25.88 11.12
CA ASP A 3 16.51 -25.49 10.75
C ASP A 3 16.57 -24.60 9.50
N LEU A 4 15.70 -24.85 8.54
CA LEU A 4 15.59 -24.01 7.33
C LEU A 4 15.05 -22.62 7.69
N HIS A 5 14.02 -22.58 8.53
CA HIS A 5 13.43 -21.32 9.01
C HIS A 5 14.42 -20.48 9.80
N ASP A 6 15.18 -21.10 10.70
CA ASP A 6 16.17 -20.40 11.52
C ASP A 6 17.38 -19.92 10.71
N THR A 7 17.77 -20.69 9.69
CA THR A 7 18.81 -20.30 8.73
C THR A 7 18.37 -19.11 7.90
N GLU A 8 17.15 -19.15 7.34
CA GLU A 8 16.60 -18.01 6.56
C GLU A 8 16.41 -16.76 7.41
N LYS A 9 15.95 -16.92 8.66
CA LYS A 9 15.82 -15.81 9.60
C LYS A 9 17.17 -15.14 9.89
N LYS A 10 18.23 -15.94 10.12
CA LYS A 10 19.58 -15.41 10.30
C LYS A 10 20.10 -14.70 9.05
N ASN A 11 19.86 -15.28 7.88
CA ASN A 11 20.24 -14.67 6.60
C ASN A 11 19.55 -13.33 6.37
N LEU A 12 18.26 -13.23 6.70
CA LEU A 12 17.50 -11.97 6.63
C LEU A 12 18.05 -10.93 7.60
N GLN A 13 18.31 -11.32 8.86
CA GLN A 13 18.88 -10.42 9.87
C GLN A 13 20.27 -9.90 9.46
N ASN A 14 21.13 -10.74 8.89
CA ASN A 14 22.45 -10.33 8.40
C ASN A 14 22.39 -9.39 7.16
N ARG A 15 21.26 -9.35 6.46
CA ARG A 15 21.02 -8.47 5.30
C ARG A 15 20.26 -7.21 5.68
N GLU A 16 19.81 -7.11 6.92
CA GLU A 16 19.10 -5.95 7.44
C GLU A 16 20.02 -4.73 7.42
N LYS A 17 19.64 -3.72 6.66
CA LYS A 17 20.36 -2.45 6.59
C LYS A 17 19.53 -1.41 7.34
N LYS A 18 20.21 -0.57 8.12
CA LYS A 18 19.55 0.61 8.68
C LYS A 18 18.99 1.46 7.53
N PRO A 19 17.73 1.86 7.59
CA PRO A 19 17.09 2.63 6.53
C PRO A 19 17.54 4.09 6.53
N GLU A 20 18.81 4.34 6.22
CA GLU A 20 19.35 5.71 6.15
C GLU A 20 18.61 6.49 5.05
N GLY A 21 18.06 7.64 5.42
CA GLY A 21 17.33 8.51 4.49
C GLY A 21 15.96 7.98 4.04
N LEU A 22 15.51 6.80 4.50
CA LEU A 22 14.19 6.29 4.19
C LEU A 22 13.12 7.09 4.95
N ARG A 23 12.14 7.60 4.23
CA ARG A 23 10.94 8.23 4.78
C ARG A 23 9.73 7.38 4.39
N LEU A 24 9.01 6.90 5.39
CA LEU A 24 7.78 6.13 5.20
C LEU A 24 6.60 6.92 5.76
N LEU A 25 5.55 7.08 4.96
CA LEU A 25 4.31 7.72 5.35
C LEU A 25 3.19 6.68 5.31
N GLY A 26 2.59 6.41 6.46
CA GLY A 26 1.35 5.67 6.59
C GLY A 26 0.16 6.63 6.66
N ILE A 27 -0.91 6.37 5.92
CA ILE A 27 -2.14 7.16 5.96
C ILE A 27 -3.28 6.21 6.33
N GLU A 28 -3.98 6.52 7.42
CA GLU A 28 -5.09 5.72 7.94
C GLU A 28 -6.28 6.64 8.29
N ILE A 29 -7.46 6.30 7.79
CA ILE A 29 -8.68 7.07 8.04
C ILE A 29 -9.33 6.72 9.38
N ASP A 30 -9.26 5.43 9.77
CA ASP A 30 -9.88 4.96 11.01
C ASP A 30 -9.05 5.33 12.23
N GLN A 31 -9.70 5.98 13.18
CA GLN A 31 -9.05 6.47 14.40
C GLN A 31 -8.50 5.34 15.28
N ARG A 32 -9.25 4.23 15.42
CA ARG A 32 -8.83 3.12 16.29
C ARG A 32 -7.63 2.40 15.69
N THR A 33 -7.68 2.16 14.38
CA THR A 33 -6.58 1.56 13.62
C THR A 33 -5.33 2.43 13.72
N SER A 34 -5.44 3.73 13.45
CA SER A 34 -4.32 4.68 13.55
C SER A 34 -3.71 4.69 14.96
N SER A 35 -4.52 4.82 16.01
CA SER A 35 -4.03 4.80 17.39
C SER A 35 -3.38 3.47 17.78
N THR A 36 -3.90 2.36 17.26
CA THR A 36 -3.30 1.03 17.48
C THR A 36 -1.94 0.92 16.79
N MET A 37 -1.83 1.36 15.55
CA MET A 37 -0.58 1.39 14.80
C MET A 37 0.47 2.27 15.49
N GLU A 38 0.10 3.48 15.93
CA GLU A 38 1.00 4.37 16.67
C GLU A 38 1.53 3.72 17.96
N ARG A 39 0.66 3.04 18.69
CA ARG A 39 1.06 2.30 19.90
C ARG A 39 2.02 1.17 19.56
N ILE A 40 1.74 0.38 18.52
CA ILE A 40 2.62 -0.72 18.08
C ILE A 40 3.99 -0.18 17.67
N LEU A 41 4.03 0.87 16.85
CA LEU A 41 5.28 1.49 16.41
C LEU A 41 6.09 1.97 17.61
N ARG A 42 5.49 2.72 18.51
CA ARG A 42 6.18 3.23 19.70
C ARG A 42 6.70 2.13 20.62
N THR A 43 5.94 1.02 20.78
CA THR A 43 6.28 -0.05 21.73
C THR A 43 7.28 -1.04 21.16
N HIS A 44 7.13 -1.41 19.90
CA HIS A 44 7.89 -2.51 19.30
C HIS A 44 8.91 -2.06 18.26
N PHE A 45 8.73 -0.86 17.70
CA PHE A 45 9.58 -0.32 16.65
C PHE A 45 9.92 1.15 16.88
N PRO A 46 10.55 1.50 18.04
CA PRO A 46 10.77 2.91 18.44
C PRO A 46 11.66 3.68 17.46
N GLU A 47 12.52 2.98 16.71
CA GLU A 47 13.41 3.58 15.70
C GLU A 47 12.81 3.52 14.27
N SER A 48 11.52 3.18 14.14
CA SER A 48 10.87 3.07 12.84
C SER A 48 10.83 4.43 12.12
N PRO A 49 11.20 4.48 10.84
CA PRO A 49 11.11 5.71 10.04
C PRO A 49 9.67 6.03 9.60
N ILE A 50 8.66 5.31 10.09
CA ILE A 50 7.27 5.47 9.70
C ILE A 50 6.66 6.66 10.45
N VAL A 51 6.15 7.62 9.68
CA VAL A 51 5.29 8.69 10.17
C VAL A 51 3.84 8.34 9.82
N LEU A 52 2.97 8.26 10.82
CA LEU A 52 1.54 8.03 10.60
C LEU A 52 0.80 9.36 10.51
N ARG A 53 -0.11 9.46 9.55
CA ARG A 53 -1.07 10.55 9.44
C ARG A 53 -2.48 10.01 9.37
N ARG A 54 -3.32 10.48 10.28
CA ARG A 54 -4.74 10.13 10.27
C ARG A 54 -5.50 11.05 9.32
N GLY A 55 -6.31 10.45 8.45
CA GLY A 55 -7.18 11.19 7.54
C GLY A 55 -7.45 10.44 6.24
N LYS A 56 -8.28 11.06 5.43
CA LYS A 56 -8.49 10.60 4.05
C LYS A 56 -7.24 10.92 3.24
N PHE A 57 -6.72 9.94 2.48
CA PHE A 57 -5.50 10.15 1.68
C PHE A 57 -5.67 11.31 0.66
N GLN A 58 -6.89 11.54 0.19
CA GLN A 58 -7.19 12.65 -0.73
C GLN A 58 -6.82 14.02 -0.16
N ASN A 59 -6.88 14.15 1.18
CA ASN A 59 -6.66 15.41 1.90
C ASN A 59 -5.27 15.48 2.55
N VAL A 60 -4.46 14.43 2.43
CA VAL A 60 -3.11 14.39 2.99
C VAL A 60 -2.12 14.89 1.95
N ASP A 61 -1.44 16.00 2.27
CA ASP A 61 -0.24 16.40 1.54
C ASP A 61 0.96 15.65 2.11
N PRO A 62 1.61 14.78 1.35
CA PRO A 62 2.79 14.06 1.82
C PRO A 62 4.03 14.95 1.95
N GLY A 63 4.00 16.19 1.47
CA GLY A 63 5.11 17.14 1.52
C GLY A 63 6.26 16.82 0.57
N ALA A 64 6.18 15.74 -0.18
CA ALA A 64 7.16 15.33 -1.19
C ALA A 64 6.55 14.30 -2.15
N GLN A 65 7.24 14.06 -3.25
CA GLN A 65 6.91 12.96 -4.14
C GLN A 65 7.44 11.63 -3.57
N PHE A 66 6.76 10.55 -3.91
CA PHE A 66 7.18 9.21 -3.49
C PHE A 66 7.98 8.52 -4.59
N GLY A 67 8.91 7.67 -4.16
CA GLY A 67 9.52 6.66 -5.00
C GLY A 67 8.68 5.37 -5.08
N ALA A 68 7.85 5.09 -4.09
CA ALA A 68 6.97 3.92 -4.08
C ALA A 68 5.70 4.18 -3.27
N LEU A 69 4.64 3.46 -3.62
CA LEU A 69 3.39 3.38 -2.87
C LEU A 69 2.91 1.93 -2.81
N VAL A 70 2.45 1.50 -1.64
CA VAL A 70 1.78 0.19 -1.47
C VAL A 70 0.42 0.42 -0.83
N SER A 71 -0.62 -0.19 -1.39
CA SER A 71 -1.99 -0.07 -0.86
C SER A 71 -2.80 -1.34 -1.05
N ASN A 72 -3.67 -1.59 -0.08
CA ASN A 72 -4.70 -2.60 -0.11
C ASN A 72 -6.05 -1.93 0.20
N PRO A 73 -6.65 -1.20 -0.76
CA PRO A 73 -7.88 -0.47 -0.55
C PRO A 73 -9.09 -1.40 -0.40
N PRO A 74 -10.23 -0.92 0.13
CA PRO A 74 -11.45 -1.70 0.17
C PRO A 74 -11.88 -2.18 -1.22
N TYR A 75 -12.44 -3.40 -1.31
CA TYR A 75 -12.86 -3.99 -2.61
C TYR A 75 -14.35 -3.80 -2.91
N GLY A 76 -15.12 -3.21 -1.97
CA GLY A 76 -16.58 -3.11 -2.10
C GLY A 76 -17.35 -4.39 -1.76
N LEU A 77 -16.69 -5.45 -1.32
CA LEU A 77 -17.27 -6.77 -1.10
C LEU A 77 -17.81 -7.01 0.32
N ARG A 78 -17.90 -5.99 1.18
CA ARG A 78 -18.39 -6.16 2.55
C ARG A 78 -19.89 -5.94 2.64
N SER A 79 -20.58 -6.87 3.30
CA SER A 79 -21.98 -6.80 3.77
C SER A 79 -23.09 -6.96 2.72
N GLY A 80 -22.90 -7.74 1.66
CA GLY A 80 -24.01 -8.13 0.77
C GLY A 80 -24.58 -7.03 -0.12
N THR A 81 -24.09 -5.82 0.00
CA THR A 81 -24.30 -4.71 -0.94
C THR A 81 -22.98 -4.35 -1.58
N GLU A 82 -22.91 -4.46 -2.89
CA GLU A 82 -21.76 -3.99 -3.66
C GLU A 82 -21.71 -2.47 -3.55
N ALA A 83 -20.86 -1.97 -2.65
CA ALA A 83 -20.66 -0.53 -2.55
C ALA A 83 -19.88 -0.05 -3.79
N ASP A 84 -20.36 1.00 -4.43
CA ASP A 84 -19.61 1.62 -5.53
C ASP A 84 -18.30 2.22 -5.00
N ILE A 85 -17.20 1.55 -5.29
CA ILE A 85 -15.85 1.98 -4.92
C ILE A 85 -15.14 2.73 -6.05
N THR A 86 -15.79 2.92 -7.18
CA THR A 86 -15.23 3.63 -8.35
C THR A 86 -14.71 5.02 -7.98
N PRO A 87 -15.43 5.85 -7.18
CA PRO A 87 -14.92 7.15 -6.75
C PRO A 87 -13.60 7.03 -5.96
N LEU A 88 -13.51 6.08 -5.03
CA LEU A 88 -12.31 5.87 -4.23
C LEU A 88 -11.10 5.50 -5.11
N TYR A 89 -11.30 4.65 -6.10
CA TYR A 89 -10.24 4.20 -7.01
C TYR A 89 -9.86 5.28 -8.02
N THR A 90 -10.81 6.11 -8.42
CA THR A 90 -10.54 7.31 -9.23
C THR A 90 -9.68 8.31 -8.47
N ASP A 91 -10.01 8.56 -7.21
CA ASP A 91 -9.24 9.41 -6.32
C ASP A 91 -7.83 8.85 -6.08
N LEU A 92 -7.70 7.52 -5.92
CA LEU A 92 -6.41 6.86 -5.80
C LEU A 92 -5.57 7.08 -7.06
N GLY A 93 -6.15 6.93 -8.24
CA GLY A 93 -5.48 7.24 -9.51
C GLY A 93 -5.02 8.69 -9.60
N ALA A 94 -5.86 9.64 -9.17
CA ALA A 94 -5.51 11.06 -9.13
C ALA A 94 -4.36 11.33 -8.13
N PHE A 95 -4.39 10.68 -6.97
CA PHE A 95 -3.34 10.78 -5.96
C PHE A 95 -2.00 10.24 -6.49
N LEU A 96 -2.01 9.09 -7.16
CA LEU A 96 -0.82 8.52 -7.79
C LEU A 96 -0.23 9.48 -8.83
N ARG A 97 -1.04 10.00 -9.76
CA ARG A 97 -0.56 10.95 -10.77
C ARG A 97 0.06 12.21 -10.18
N ARG A 98 -0.47 12.68 -9.05
CA ARG A 98 0.02 13.89 -8.37
C ARG A 98 1.33 13.66 -7.64
N HIS A 99 1.49 12.52 -6.97
CA HIS A 99 2.55 12.33 -5.99
C HIS A 99 3.59 11.26 -6.35
N LEU A 100 3.33 10.43 -7.37
CA LEU A 100 4.22 9.35 -7.82
C LEU A 100 4.73 9.66 -9.22
N LYS A 101 5.74 10.51 -9.36
CA LYS A 101 6.24 10.92 -10.70
C LYS A 101 7.20 9.92 -11.33
N GLU A 102 8.14 9.39 -10.58
CA GLU A 102 9.19 8.48 -11.09
C GLU A 102 9.22 7.13 -10.35
N GLY A 103 8.18 6.87 -9.58
CA GLY A 103 8.11 5.70 -8.72
C GLY A 103 7.25 4.58 -9.27
N VAL A 104 6.92 3.65 -8.41
CA VAL A 104 6.02 2.54 -8.70
C VAL A 104 5.01 2.36 -7.57
N ALA A 105 3.75 2.11 -7.93
CA ALA A 105 2.74 1.69 -6.97
C ALA A 105 2.45 0.20 -7.11
N GLY A 106 2.32 -0.48 -5.96
CA GLY A 106 1.78 -1.82 -5.82
C GLY A 106 0.40 -1.76 -5.17
N ILE A 107 -0.67 -2.05 -5.91
CA ILE A 107 -2.03 -2.00 -5.39
C ILE A 107 -2.66 -3.37 -5.48
N TYR A 108 -2.98 -3.95 -4.33
CA TYR A 108 -3.70 -5.20 -4.28
C TYR A 108 -5.21 -4.93 -4.25
N THR A 109 -5.97 -5.63 -5.08
CA THR A 109 -7.43 -5.59 -5.04
C THR A 109 -8.05 -6.84 -5.61
N ALA A 110 -9.22 -7.23 -5.07
CA ALA A 110 -10.10 -8.24 -5.64
C ALA A 110 -11.15 -7.62 -6.59
N ASN A 111 -11.24 -6.30 -6.68
CA ASN A 111 -12.12 -5.63 -7.65
C ASN A 111 -11.37 -5.29 -8.93
N HIS A 112 -11.39 -6.22 -9.87
CA HIS A 112 -10.65 -6.10 -11.14
C HIS A 112 -11.24 -5.04 -12.06
N THR A 113 -12.56 -4.86 -12.03
CA THR A 113 -13.26 -3.87 -12.87
C THR A 113 -12.85 -2.45 -12.50
N ALA A 114 -12.78 -2.15 -11.21
CA ALA A 114 -12.40 -0.82 -10.73
C ALA A 114 -10.89 -0.55 -10.82
N ALA A 115 -10.05 -1.56 -11.06
CA ALA A 115 -8.60 -1.37 -11.12
C ALA A 115 -8.16 -0.40 -12.24
N ALA A 116 -8.91 -0.32 -13.33
CA ALA A 116 -8.63 0.64 -14.41
C ALA A 116 -8.70 2.10 -13.95
N CYS A 117 -9.50 2.42 -12.91
CA CYS A 117 -9.63 3.78 -12.38
C CYS A 117 -8.33 4.35 -11.82
N PHE A 118 -7.44 3.52 -11.30
CA PHE A 118 -6.12 3.94 -10.85
C PHE A 118 -4.98 3.63 -11.84
N GLY A 119 -5.31 3.19 -13.05
CA GLY A 119 -4.35 2.83 -14.09
C GLY A 119 -3.86 1.38 -14.00
N GLY A 120 -4.56 0.53 -13.26
CA GLY A 120 -4.28 -0.90 -13.20
C GLY A 120 -4.63 -1.61 -14.52
N SER A 121 -3.79 -2.52 -14.97
CA SER A 121 -4.08 -3.38 -16.12
C SER A 121 -3.69 -4.82 -15.81
N GLU A 122 -4.37 -5.77 -16.43
CA GLU A 122 -4.08 -7.19 -16.24
C GLU A 122 -2.66 -7.56 -16.66
N LYS A 123 -2.16 -6.94 -17.72
CA LYS A 123 -0.79 -7.15 -18.24
C LYS A 123 0.31 -6.77 -17.25
N SER A 124 0.02 -5.83 -16.36
CA SER A 124 0.95 -5.36 -15.32
C SER A 124 0.55 -5.81 -13.92
N SER A 125 -0.07 -6.98 -13.80
CA SER A 125 -0.54 -7.50 -12.52
C SER A 125 -0.16 -8.96 -12.30
N LEU A 126 -0.10 -9.36 -11.03
CA LEU A 126 0.14 -10.73 -10.58
C LEU A 126 -1.08 -11.22 -9.81
N PRO A 127 -1.60 -12.44 -10.10
CA PRO A 127 -2.63 -13.04 -9.27
C PRO A 127 -2.05 -13.36 -7.89
N LEU A 128 -2.79 -13.02 -6.85
CA LEU A 128 -2.43 -13.28 -5.47
C LEU A 128 -3.67 -13.67 -4.66
N LEU A 129 -3.48 -14.56 -3.70
CA LEU A 129 -4.51 -14.92 -2.72
C LEU A 129 -4.30 -14.12 -1.43
N ASN A 130 -5.39 -13.59 -0.87
CA ASN A 130 -5.43 -13.05 0.47
C ASN A 130 -6.40 -13.91 1.30
N GLY A 131 -5.86 -14.90 1.99
CA GLY A 131 -6.67 -16.00 2.54
C GLY A 131 -7.33 -16.80 1.41
N SER A 132 -8.66 -16.90 1.43
CA SER A 132 -9.45 -17.52 0.37
C SER A 132 -9.89 -16.54 -0.75
N LEU A 133 -9.57 -15.27 -0.62
CA LEU A 133 -9.98 -14.25 -1.56
C LEU A 133 -8.97 -14.16 -2.71
N GLU A 134 -9.46 -14.40 -3.91
CA GLU A 134 -8.70 -14.19 -5.14
C GLU A 134 -8.63 -12.70 -5.47
N GLY A 135 -7.44 -12.21 -5.72
CA GLY A 135 -7.18 -10.83 -6.10
C GLY A 135 -5.96 -10.73 -6.99
N ARG A 136 -5.56 -9.52 -7.27
CA ARG A 136 -4.37 -9.23 -8.07
C ARG A 136 -3.58 -8.07 -7.45
N LEU A 137 -2.27 -8.19 -7.50
CA LEU A 137 -1.36 -7.09 -7.23
C LEU A 137 -1.06 -6.38 -8.56
N TYR A 138 -1.56 -5.18 -8.70
CA TYR A 138 -1.34 -4.32 -9.86
C TYR A 138 -0.08 -3.49 -9.66
N ARG A 139 0.82 -3.55 -10.63
CA ARG A 139 1.96 -2.65 -10.72
C ARG A 139 1.55 -1.44 -11.57
N VAL A 140 1.51 -0.29 -10.95
CA VAL A 140 1.17 0.99 -11.61
C VAL A 140 2.42 1.86 -11.64
N ALA A 141 2.88 2.19 -12.83
CA ALA A 141 3.94 3.19 -13.02
C ALA A 141 3.29 4.53 -13.41
N PRO A 142 3.90 5.67 -13.07
CA PRO A 142 3.43 6.94 -13.57
C PRO A 142 3.42 6.89 -15.10
N HIS A 143 2.39 7.46 -15.69
CA HIS A 143 2.35 7.60 -17.13
C HIS A 143 3.56 8.43 -17.58
N GLN A 144 4.47 7.82 -18.30
CA GLN A 144 5.31 8.55 -19.21
C GLN A 144 4.33 9.14 -20.23
N THR A 145 3.99 10.40 -20.09
CA THR A 145 3.34 11.17 -21.16
C THR A 145 4.29 11.09 -22.36
N ALA A 146 3.85 10.31 -23.35
CA ALA A 146 4.46 10.34 -24.67
C ALA A 146 4.33 11.72 -25.27
#